data_8be69c97f8965875cab96f1148fb821c
#
_entry.id   8be69c97f8965875cab96f1148fb821c
#
_cell.length_a   1.000
_cell.length_b   1.000
_cell.length_c   1.000
_cell.angle_alpha   90.00
_cell.angle_beta   90.00
_cell.angle_gamma   90.00
#
_symmetry.space_group_name_H-M   'P 1'
#
loop_
_entity.id
_entity.type
_entity.pdbx_description
1 polymer ?
#
loop_
_entity_poly.entity_id
_entity_poly.type
_entity_poly.pdbx_seq_one_letter_code
_entity_poly.pdbx_strand_id
1 'polypeptide(L)'
;MGLTLTRVSTTDLCGQLIDWCGQYPSPSAPAGENAAARAEEDRFLARFAGLTALDRGQAAELVGWKFQSMPHRKALAMRGISPERWDGCDGAPGAAGLIRTALATSDDYQALATMASGAGGIYRFGPAMSSAVLAACRPGRFTIADSRALATLRGLGQMPPGPPGFRLGDWLPYLGACRMLAGQCGLSLRQLDRALWIGASSPRPPG
;
A
#
# COMPACT_ATOMS: atom_id res chain seq x y z
N MET A 1 36.85 -10.98 -11.43
CA MET A 1 36.37 -9.60 -11.71
C MET A 1 35.28 -9.29 -10.72
N GLY A 2 35.57 -8.49 -9.68
CA GLY A 2 34.60 -8.10 -8.66
C GLY A 2 33.75 -6.94 -9.17
N LEU A 3 32.45 -7.16 -9.30
CA LEU A 3 31.49 -6.09 -9.55
C LEU A 3 31.42 -5.22 -8.28
N THR A 4 32.04 -4.05 -8.33
CA THR A 4 31.90 -3.02 -7.30
C THR A 4 30.51 -2.45 -7.44
N LEU A 5 29.55 -2.91 -6.60
CA LEU A 5 28.25 -2.28 -6.48
C LEU A 5 28.48 -0.86 -5.94
N THR A 6 28.36 0.16 -6.79
CA THR A 6 28.38 1.56 -6.38
C THR A 6 27.16 1.77 -5.48
N ARG A 7 27.36 1.89 -4.19
CA ARG A 7 26.28 2.26 -3.25
C ARG A 7 25.86 3.69 -3.58
N VAL A 8 24.63 3.87 -4.04
CA VAL A 8 23.99 5.19 -4.14
C VAL A 8 24.03 5.84 -2.75
N SER A 9 24.42 7.09 -2.65
CA SER A 9 24.43 7.77 -1.35
C SER A 9 23.00 7.92 -0.82
N THR A 10 22.83 7.90 0.50
CA THR A 10 21.52 8.08 1.13
C THR A 10 20.87 9.41 0.71
N THR A 11 21.68 10.47 0.56
CA THR A 11 21.21 11.78 0.11
C THR A 11 20.66 11.74 -1.31
N ASP A 12 21.36 11.06 -2.24
CA ASP A 12 20.92 10.93 -3.62
C ASP A 12 19.63 10.11 -3.72
N LEU A 13 19.52 9.04 -2.91
CA LEU A 13 18.31 8.23 -2.84
C LEU A 13 17.11 9.03 -2.32
N CYS A 14 17.29 9.82 -1.28
CA CYS A 14 16.21 10.64 -0.74
C CYS A 14 15.76 11.72 -1.73
N GLY A 15 16.69 12.39 -2.41
CA GLY A 15 16.38 13.33 -3.49
C GLY A 15 15.54 12.66 -4.59
N GLN A 16 15.96 11.49 -5.05
CA GLN A 16 15.22 10.72 -6.06
C GLN A 16 13.80 10.33 -5.60
N LEU A 17 13.63 9.90 -4.36
CA LEU A 17 12.31 9.54 -3.83
C LEU A 17 11.39 10.77 -3.71
N ILE A 18 11.92 11.93 -3.33
CA ILE A 18 11.17 13.19 -3.29
C ILE A 18 10.71 13.58 -4.68
N ASP A 19 11.59 13.52 -5.69
CA ASP A 19 11.27 13.83 -7.08
C ASP A 19 10.19 12.87 -7.63
N TRP A 20 10.33 11.58 -7.39
CA TRP A 20 9.31 10.60 -7.79
C TRP A 20 7.96 10.84 -7.11
N CYS A 21 7.96 11.19 -5.83
CA CYS A 21 6.71 11.57 -5.14
C CYS A 21 6.04 12.77 -5.81
N GLY A 22 6.84 13.75 -6.27
CA GLY A 22 6.36 14.92 -7.02
C GLY A 22 5.70 14.55 -8.35
N GLN A 23 6.14 13.49 -9.01
CA GLN A 23 5.64 13.02 -10.31
C GLN A 23 4.35 12.18 -10.20
N TYR A 24 3.92 11.78 -9.01
CA TYR A 24 2.70 10.99 -8.83
C TYR A 24 1.44 11.85 -9.06
N PRO A 25 0.36 11.37 -9.73
CA PRO A 25 0.18 10.00 -10.22
C PRO A 25 0.71 9.74 -11.64
N SER A 26 1.19 10.75 -12.36
CA SER A 26 1.63 10.60 -13.75
C SER A 26 2.92 11.36 -14.02
N PRO A 27 4.02 10.68 -14.40
CA PRO A 27 5.28 11.35 -14.77
C PRO A 27 5.15 12.30 -15.96
N SER A 28 4.17 12.08 -16.83
CA SER A 28 3.92 12.89 -18.04
C SER A 28 2.98 14.07 -17.81
N ALA A 29 2.33 14.16 -16.66
CA ALA A 29 1.42 15.26 -16.35
C ALA A 29 2.20 16.48 -15.81
N PRO A 30 1.69 17.71 -16.03
CA PRO A 30 2.22 18.91 -15.41
C PRO A 30 2.28 18.80 -13.87
N ALA A 31 3.30 19.40 -13.26
CA ALA A 31 3.50 19.33 -11.80
C ALA A 31 2.29 19.85 -10.99
N GLY A 32 1.61 20.87 -11.50
CA GLY A 32 0.40 21.43 -10.87
C GLY A 32 -0.78 20.43 -10.87
N GLU A 33 -0.97 19.69 -11.95
CA GLU A 33 -2.01 18.66 -12.03
C GLU A 33 -1.72 17.50 -11.08
N ASN A 34 -0.46 17.06 -11.01
CA ASN A 34 -0.04 16.05 -10.05
C ASN A 34 -0.22 16.52 -8.60
N ALA A 35 0.06 17.78 -8.30
CA ALA A 35 -0.17 18.36 -6.97
C ALA A 35 -1.66 18.37 -6.61
N ALA A 36 -2.53 18.77 -7.54
CA ALA A 36 -3.97 18.76 -7.34
C ALA A 36 -4.52 17.34 -7.11
N ALA A 37 -4.08 16.37 -7.92
CA ALA A 37 -4.47 14.97 -7.78
C ALA A 37 -4.03 14.37 -6.43
N ARG A 38 -2.80 14.68 -5.97
CA ARG A 38 -2.34 14.27 -4.63
C ARG A 38 -3.19 14.88 -3.52
N ALA A 39 -3.49 16.17 -3.62
CA ALA A 39 -4.30 16.87 -2.61
C ALA A 39 -5.73 16.31 -2.54
N GLU A 40 -6.32 15.93 -3.67
CA GLU A 40 -7.62 15.27 -3.72
C GLU A 40 -7.59 13.90 -3.06
N GLU A 41 -6.59 13.08 -3.38
CA GLU A 41 -6.38 11.78 -2.77
C GLU A 41 -6.13 11.88 -1.26
N ASP A 42 -5.33 12.85 -0.81
CA ASP A 42 -5.07 13.08 0.61
C ASP A 42 -6.34 13.48 1.36
N ARG A 43 -7.18 14.34 0.78
CA ARG A 43 -8.50 14.70 1.33
C ARG A 43 -9.42 13.48 1.40
N PHE A 44 -9.43 12.64 0.37
CA PHE A 44 -10.19 11.40 0.39
C PHE A 44 -9.75 10.47 1.52
N LEU A 45 -8.46 10.19 1.63
CA LEU A 45 -7.90 9.28 2.64
C LEU A 45 -8.01 9.81 4.07
N ALA A 46 -7.94 11.14 4.26
CA ALA A 46 -8.08 11.77 5.57
C ALA A 46 -9.43 11.45 6.24
N ARG A 47 -10.48 11.14 5.47
CA ARG A 47 -11.80 10.74 5.99
C ARG A 47 -11.76 9.41 6.77
N PHE A 48 -10.76 8.57 6.53
CA PHE A 48 -10.61 7.25 7.16
C PHE A 48 -9.60 7.26 8.30
N ALA A 49 -8.74 8.26 8.37
CA ALA A 49 -7.67 8.33 9.36
C ALA A 49 -8.21 8.28 10.79
N GLY A 50 -7.68 7.36 11.60
CA GLY A 50 -8.09 7.16 12.98
C GLY A 50 -9.33 6.28 13.19
N LEU A 51 -10.07 5.90 12.14
CA LEU A 51 -11.23 5.03 12.27
C LEU A 51 -10.83 3.65 12.82
N THR A 52 -11.55 3.15 13.81
CA THR A 52 -11.34 1.84 14.43
C THR A 52 -12.24 0.75 13.83
N ALA A 53 -13.18 1.15 13.01
CA ALA A 53 -14.08 0.29 12.24
C ALA A 53 -14.49 1.04 10.98
N LEU A 54 -14.93 0.30 9.97
CA LEU A 54 -15.54 0.85 8.77
C LEU A 54 -16.97 0.35 8.66
N ASP A 55 -17.85 1.17 8.13
CA ASP A 55 -19.11 0.67 7.57
C ASP A 55 -18.88 0.11 6.15
N ARG A 56 -19.89 -0.57 5.62
CA ARG A 56 -19.79 -1.20 4.29
C ARG A 56 -19.63 -0.18 3.16
N GLY A 57 -20.23 0.99 3.29
CA GLY A 57 -20.10 2.09 2.33
C GLY A 57 -18.67 2.60 2.27
N GLN A 58 -18.07 2.87 3.42
CA GLN A 58 -16.68 3.28 3.56
C GLN A 58 -15.70 2.23 3.00
N ALA A 59 -15.93 0.95 3.27
CA ALA A 59 -15.13 -0.12 2.69
C ALA A 59 -15.27 -0.17 1.15
N ALA A 60 -16.47 0.03 0.62
CA ALA A 60 -16.71 0.08 -0.82
C ALA A 60 -16.02 1.29 -1.48
N GLU A 61 -15.98 2.44 -0.83
CA GLU A 61 -15.24 3.61 -1.30
C GLU A 61 -13.73 3.33 -1.39
N LEU A 62 -13.14 2.69 -0.37
CA LEU A 62 -11.71 2.30 -0.40
C LEU A 62 -11.41 1.26 -1.48
N VAL A 63 -12.30 0.29 -1.70
CA VAL A 63 -12.19 -0.65 -2.85
C VAL A 63 -12.25 0.11 -4.17
N GLY A 64 -13.19 1.06 -4.29
CA GLY A 64 -13.34 1.92 -5.47
C GLY A 64 -12.09 2.72 -5.78
N TRP A 65 -11.54 3.37 -4.77
CA TRP A 65 -10.30 4.14 -4.87
C TRP A 65 -9.09 3.25 -5.22
N LYS A 66 -8.86 2.15 -4.49
CA LYS A 66 -7.69 1.28 -4.73
C LYS A 66 -7.67 0.66 -6.12
N PHE A 67 -8.83 0.35 -6.68
CA PHE A 67 -8.97 -0.33 -7.96
C PHE A 67 -9.65 0.53 -9.04
N GLN A 68 -9.55 1.86 -8.95
CA GLN A 68 -10.23 2.77 -9.90
C GLN A 68 -9.89 2.50 -11.37
N SER A 69 -8.65 2.11 -11.68
CA SER A 69 -8.19 1.74 -13.03
C SER A 69 -8.28 0.23 -13.34
N MET A 70 -8.81 -0.59 -12.43
CA MET A 70 -8.83 -2.04 -12.53
C MET A 70 -10.24 -2.60 -12.25
N PRO A 71 -11.21 -2.42 -13.16
CA PRO A 71 -12.62 -2.75 -12.91
C PRO A 71 -12.85 -4.21 -12.53
N HIS A 72 -12.10 -5.14 -13.13
CA HIS A 72 -12.19 -6.55 -12.77
C HIS A 72 -11.78 -6.83 -11.32
N ARG A 73 -10.66 -6.25 -10.85
CA ARG A 73 -10.21 -6.38 -9.46
C ARG A 73 -11.17 -5.71 -8.49
N LYS A 74 -11.70 -4.55 -8.86
CA LYS A 74 -12.76 -3.87 -8.10
C LYS A 74 -13.96 -4.79 -7.90
N ALA A 75 -14.49 -5.36 -8.98
CA ALA A 75 -15.64 -6.27 -8.91
C ALA A 75 -15.38 -7.50 -8.03
N LEU A 76 -14.18 -8.08 -8.09
CA LEU A 76 -13.80 -9.20 -7.23
C LEU A 76 -13.72 -8.81 -5.75
N ALA A 77 -13.10 -7.67 -5.42
CA ALA A 77 -13.00 -7.20 -4.04
C ALA A 77 -14.38 -6.81 -3.46
N MET A 78 -15.26 -6.22 -4.28
CA MET A 78 -16.65 -5.91 -3.88
C MET A 78 -17.43 -7.14 -3.45
N ARG A 79 -17.16 -8.33 -4.03
CA ARG A 79 -17.78 -9.59 -3.56
C ARG A 79 -17.37 -9.96 -2.14
N GLY A 80 -16.17 -9.54 -1.68
CA GLY A 80 -15.70 -9.78 -0.32
C GLY A 80 -16.45 -8.97 0.74
N ILE A 81 -17.07 -7.86 0.34
CA ILE A 81 -17.85 -6.97 1.18
C ILE A 81 -19.32 -6.89 0.75
N SER A 82 -19.84 -7.94 0.07
CA SER A 82 -21.27 -8.03 -0.24
C SER A 82 -22.10 -8.03 1.06
N PRO A 83 -23.40 -7.66 1.01
CA PRO A 83 -24.23 -7.65 2.22
C PRO A 83 -24.16 -8.94 3.02
N GLU A 84 -24.21 -10.09 2.35
CA GLU A 84 -24.21 -11.42 2.97
C GLU A 84 -22.88 -11.76 3.67
N ARG A 85 -21.77 -11.11 3.25
CA ARG A 85 -20.42 -11.33 3.81
C ARG A 85 -20.01 -10.27 4.81
N TRP A 86 -20.77 -9.17 4.87
CA TRP A 86 -20.39 -8.02 5.69
C TRP A 86 -20.49 -8.31 7.18
N ASP A 87 -21.63 -8.83 7.62
CA ASP A 87 -21.90 -9.07 9.04
C ASP A 87 -21.42 -10.45 9.52
N GLY A 88 -21.16 -11.37 8.57
CA GLY A 88 -20.82 -12.76 8.89
C GLY A 88 -22.07 -13.65 9.07
N CYS A 89 -21.83 -14.93 9.28
CA CYS A 89 -22.87 -15.94 9.53
C CYS A 89 -22.33 -17.09 10.39
N ASP A 90 -23.23 -17.82 11.02
CA ASP A 90 -22.91 -19.06 11.74
C ASP A 90 -21.74 -18.97 12.74
N GLY A 91 -21.62 -17.85 13.43
CA GLY A 91 -20.54 -17.59 14.41
C GLY A 91 -19.20 -17.20 13.80
N ALA A 92 -19.05 -17.16 12.46
CA ALA A 92 -17.87 -16.66 11.80
C ALA A 92 -17.93 -15.14 11.61
N PRO A 93 -16.81 -14.39 11.87
CA PRO A 93 -16.80 -12.95 11.68
C PRO A 93 -16.93 -12.62 10.20
N GLY A 94 -17.81 -11.66 9.88
CA GLY A 94 -17.89 -11.06 8.56
C GLY A 94 -16.76 -10.06 8.30
N ALA A 95 -16.78 -9.44 7.12
CA ALA A 95 -15.78 -8.46 6.73
C ALA A 95 -15.65 -7.30 7.73
N ALA A 96 -16.76 -6.81 8.27
CA ALA A 96 -16.78 -5.77 9.30
C ALA A 96 -16.01 -6.18 10.57
N GLY A 97 -16.23 -7.40 11.04
CA GLY A 97 -15.53 -7.96 12.21
C GLY A 97 -14.04 -8.12 11.97
N LEU A 98 -13.65 -8.66 10.81
CA LEU A 98 -12.24 -8.83 10.42
C LEU A 98 -11.51 -7.50 10.29
N ILE A 99 -12.11 -6.47 9.68
CA ILE A 99 -11.54 -5.12 9.59
C ILE A 99 -11.32 -4.55 10.99
N ARG A 100 -12.31 -4.63 11.87
CA ARG A 100 -12.22 -4.12 13.24
C ARG A 100 -11.09 -4.82 14.03
N THR A 101 -11.00 -6.13 13.95
CA THR A 101 -9.94 -6.91 14.59
C THR A 101 -8.56 -6.52 14.06
N ALA A 102 -8.41 -6.38 12.73
CA ALA A 102 -7.17 -5.96 12.10
C ALA A 102 -6.73 -4.55 12.52
N LEU A 103 -7.67 -3.62 12.68
CA LEU A 103 -7.38 -2.24 13.11
C LEU A 103 -7.08 -2.13 14.61
N ALA A 104 -7.50 -3.09 15.41
CA ALA A 104 -7.31 -3.13 16.85
C ALA A 104 -6.00 -3.81 17.28
N THR A 105 -5.43 -4.70 16.45
CA THR A 105 -4.21 -5.43 16.82
C THR A 105 -2.96 -4.54 16.78
N SER A 106 -2.04 -4.75 17.72
CA SER A 106 -0.71 -4.13 17.74
C SER A 106 0.30 -4.87 16.87
N ASP A 107 0.04 -6.11 16.49
CA ASP A 107 0.91 -6.92 15.63
C ASP A 107 0.69 -6.55 14.15
N ASP A 108 1.76 -6.10 13.48
CA ASP A 108 1.72 -5.64 12.09
C ASP A 108 1.44 -6.77 11.09
N TYR A 109 1.90 -7.99 11.38
CA TYR A 109 1.61 -9.15 10.53
C TYR A 109 0.16 -9.59 10.67
N GLN A 110 -0.31 -9.72 11.90
CA GLN A 110 -1.71 -10.10 12.18
C GLN A 110 -2.69 -9.07 11.64
N ALA A 111 -2.37 -7.77 11.70
CA ALA A 111 -3.19 -6.73 11.10
C ALA A 111 -3.47 -7.00 9.61
N LEU A 112 -2.46 -7.37 8.83
CA LEU A 112 -2.65 -7.69 7.42
C LEU A 112 -3.28 -9.07 7.22
N ALA A 113 -2.79 -10.09 7.93
CA ALA A 113 -3.19 -11.48 7.77
C ALA A 113 -4.68 -11.70 8.10
N THR A 114 -5.20 -11.00 9.12
CA THR A 114 -6.62 -11.06 9.51
C THR A 114 -7.57 -10.70 8.36
N MET A 115 -7.18 -9.77 7.49
CA MET A 115 -8.01 -9.36 6.35
C MET A 115 -7.64 -10.07 5.06
N ALA A 116 -6.38 -10.52 4.89
CA ALA A 116 -5.93 -11.11 3.63
C ALA A 116 -6.57 -12.47 3.40
N SER A 117 -7.22 -12.64 2.24
CA SER A 117 -7.77 -13.92 1.81
C SER A 117 -6.65 -14.97 1.66
N GLY A 118 -6.88 -16.16 2.19
CA GLY A 118 -5.89 -17.26 2.24
C GLY A 118 -5.56 -17.70 3.67
N ALA A 119 -5.85 -16.89 4.68
CA ALA A 119 -5.70 -17.23 6.11
C ALA A 119 -7.05 -17.13 6.86
N GLY A 120 -8.18 -17.33 6.18
CA GLY A 120 -9.51 -17.14 6.78
C GLY A 120 -10.01 -15.68 6.76
N GLY A 121 -9.33 -14.81 6.02
CA GLY A 121 -9.67 -13.39 5.91
C GLY A 121 -10.83 -13.09 4.95
N ILE A 122 -10.96 -11.82 4.57
CA ILE A 122 -12.02 -11.33 3.70
C ILE A 122 -11.86 -11.93 2.30
N TYR A 123 -12.92 -12.56 1.80
CA TYR A 123 -12.91 -13.16 0.46
C TYR A 123 -12.44 -12.17 -0.62
N ARG A 124 -11.46 -12.56 -1.42
CA ARG A 124 -10.85 -11.73 -2.48
C ARG A 124 -10.11 -10.48 -2.03
N PHE A 125 -9.91 -10.26 -0.74
CA PHE A 125 -8.95 -9.27 -0.27
C PHE A 125 -7.56 -9.90 -0.25
N GLY A 126 -6.71 -9.53 -1.19
CA GLY A 126 -5.28 -9.85 -1.13
C GLY A 126 -4.52 -8.81 -0.30
N PRO A 127 -3.20 -8.98 -0.12
CA PRO A 127 -2.36 -8.05 0.65
C PRO A 127 -2.52 -6.58 0.22
N ALA A 128 -2.68 -6.32 -1.09
CA ALA A 128 -2.83 -4.97 -1.62
C ALA A 128 -4.11 -4.26 -1.13
N MET A 129 -5.25 -4.97 -1.05
CA MET A 129 -6.49 -4.36 -0.58
C MET A 129 -6.50 -4.26 0.95
N SER A 130 -6.04 -5.30 1.64
CA SER A 130 -5.95 -5.32 3.10
C SER A 130 -5.03 -4.20 3.62
N SER A 131 -3.86 -4.03 3.02
CA SER A 131 -2.95 -2.93 3.40
C SER A 131 -3.47 -1.55 3.03
N ALA A 132 -4.28 -1.42 1.96
CA ALA A 132 -4.93 -0.15 1.63
C ALA A 132 -5.92 0.29 2.72
N VAL A 133 -6.69 -0.64 3.29
CA VAL A 133 -7.55 -0.37 4.45
C VAL A 133 -6.72 0.05 5.67
N LEU A 134 -5.64 -0.70 5.96
CA LEU A 134 -4.75 -0.37 7.09
C LEU A 134 -4.10 0.99 6.92
N ALA A 135 -3.57 1.29 5.74
CA ALA A 135 -2.90 2.56 5.45
C ALA A 135 -3.87 3.75 5.50
N ALA A 136 -5.10 3.58 5.03
CA ALA A 136 -6.13 4.63 5.13
C ALA A 136 -6.50 4.91 6.59
N CYS A 137 -6.72 3.87 7.41
CA CYS A 137 -7.16 4.03 8.80
C CYS A 137 -6.01 4.33 9.78
N ARG A 138 -4.78 3.93 9.47
CA ARG A 138 -3.57 4.08 10.30
C ARG A 138 -2.37 4.57 9.46
N PRO A 139 -2.46 5.79 8.84
CA PRO A 139 -1.45 6.26 7.87
C PRO A 139 -0.06 6.45 8.46
N GLY A 140 0.06 6.68 9.76
CA GLY A 140 1.37 6.77 10.44
C GLY A 140 1.99 5.41 10.75
N ARG A 141 1.22 4.30 10.61
CA ARG A 141 1.69 2.95 10.94
C ARG A 141 1.87 2.08 9.71
N PHE A 142 1.03 2.20 8.69
CA PHE A 142 1.00 1.29 7.56
C PHE A 142 1.19 2.01 6.22
N THR A 143 1.71 1.27 5.26
CA THR A 143 1.80 1.63 3.85
C THR A 143 1.05 0.61 3.00
N ILE A 144 0.94 0.85 1.69
CA ILE A 144 0.18 -0.03 0.80
C ILE A 144 1.11 -1.09 0.21
N ALA A 145 0.75 -2.37 0.37
CA ALA A 145 1.42 -3.49 -0.26
C ALA A 145 1.15 -3.49 -1.77
N ASP A 146 2.04 -2.89 -2.54
CA ASP A 146 1.94 -2.81 -3.98
C ASP A 146 3.12 -3.54 -4.65
N SER A 147 2.83 -4.35 -5.69
CA SER A 147 3.87 -5.11 -6.39
C SER A 147 4.86 -4.21 -7.14
N ARG A 148 4.44 -3.03 -7.59
CA ARG A 148 5.33 -2.04 -8.22
C ARG A 148 6.28 -1.45 -7.19
N ALA A 149 5.73 -0.99 -6.05
CA ALA A 149 6.54 -0.45 -4.95
C ALA A 149 7.55 -1.49 -4.43
N LEU A 150 7.14 -2.77 -4.30
CA LEU A 150 8.03 -3.87 -3.94
C LEU A 150 9.15 -4.06 -4.99
N ALA A 151 8.82 -4.02 -6.28
CA ALA A 151 9.82 -4.14 -7.34
C ALA A 151 10.83 -2.97 -7.32
N THR A 152 10.37 -1.75 -7.03
CA THR A 152 11.23 -0.58 -6.85
C THR A 152 12.16 -0.76 -5.67
N LEU A 153 11.68 -1.17 -4.49
CA LEU A 153 12.54 -1.42 -3.33
C LEU A 153 13.61 -2.49 -3.59
N ARG A 154 13.23 -3.55 -4.31
CA ARG A 154 14.20 -4.58 -4.74
C ARG A 154 15.23 -4.02 -5.71
N GLY A 155 14.80 -3.21 -6.67
CA GLY A 155 15.68 -2.53 -7.61
C GLY A 155 16.65 -1.54 -6.98
N LEU A 156 16.24 -0.90 -5.90
CA LEU A 156 17.07 0.00 -5.08
C LEU A 156 17.96 -0.75 -4.07
N GLY A 157 17.92 -2.08 -4.01
CA GLY A 157 18.67 -2.88 -3.05
C GLY A 157 18.19 -2.76 -1.60
N GLN A 158 16.99 -2.20 -1.39
CA GLN A 158 16.38 -2.03 -0.05
C GLN A 158 15.62 -3.27 0.42
N MET A 159 15.42 -4.23 -0.47
CA MET A 159 14.88 -5.56 -0.17
C MET A 159 15.61 -6.62 -1.00
N PRO A 160 15.69 -7.86 -0.49
CA PRO A 160 16.27 -8.96 -1.25
C PRO A 160 15.52 -9.20 -2.57
N PRO A 161 16.21 -9.67 -3.62
CA PRO A 161 15.56 -10.11 -4.84
C PRO A 161 14.54 -11.23 -4.54
N GLY A 162 13.51 -11.32 -5.35
CA GLY A 162 12.46 -12.33 -5.15
C GLY A 162 11.51 -12.42 -6.34
N PRO A 163 10.58 -13.37 -6.30
CA PRO A 163 9.63 -13.56 -7.39
C PRO A 163 8.71 -12.36 -7.58
N PRO A 164 8.13 -12.19 -8.77
CA PRO A 164 7.19 -11.12 -9.03
C PRO A 164 5.93 -11.24 -8.18
N GLY A 165 5.28 -10.12 -7.94
CA GLY A 165 4.07 -10.02 -7.12
C GLY A 165 4.37 -9.84 -5.64
N PHE A 166 3.33 -9.53 -4.86
CA PHE A 166 3.39 -9.32 -3.43
C PHE A 166 2.74 -10.50 -2.71
N ARG A 167 3.48 -11.13 -1.82
CA ARG A 167 3.01 -12.25 -0.98
C ARG A 167 2.87 -11.80 0.46
N LEU A 168 2.07 -12.52 1.24
CA LEU A 168 1.90 -12.21 2.66
C LEU A 168 3.23 -12.22 3.44
N GLY A 169 4.14 -13.14 3.09
CA GLY A 169 5.48 -13.21 3.70
C GLY A 169 6.40 -12.03 3.37
N ASP A 170 6.12 -11.25 2.32
CA ASP A 170 6.88 -10.04 2.01
C ASP A 170 6.51 -8.88 2.93
N TRP A 171 5.39 -8.98 3.69
CA TRP A 171 4.79 -7.83 4.37
C TRP A 171 5.70 -7.18 5.41
N LEU A 172 6.18 -7.93 6.38
CA LEU A 172 7.00 -7.34 7.46
C LEU A 172 8.32 -6.77 6.95
N PRO A 173 9.10 -7.47 6.08
CA PRO A 173 10.29 -6.89 5.49
C PRO A 173 9.99 -5.63 4.67
N TYR A 174 8.91 -5.63 3.89
CA TYR A 174 8.48 -4.48 3.09
C TYR A 174 8.10 -3.28 3.96
N LEU A 175 7.26 -3.49 4.99
CA LEU A 175 6.83 -2.44 5.90
C LEU A 175 8.02 -1.86 6.68
N GLY A 176 8.94 -2.70 7.12
CA GLY A 176 10.17 -2.29 7.78
C GLY A 176 11.06 -1.42 6.88
N ALA A 177 11.29 -1.83 5.63
CA ALA A 177 12.03 -1.05 4.64
C ALA A 177 11.36 0.31 4.36
N CYS A 178 10.03 0.32 4.20
CA CYS A 178 9.28 1.56 4.00
C CYS A 178 9.39 2.52 5.20
N ARG A 179 9.27 2.03 6.42
CA ARG A 179 9.40 2.85 7.63
C ARG A 179 10.81 3.43 7.77
N MET A 180 11.83 2.62 7.51
CA MET A 180 13.23 3.05 7.54
C MET A 180 13.49 4.16 6.53
N LEU A 181 13.13 3.96 5.26
CA LEU A 181 13.34 4.95 4.19
C LEU A 181 12.52 6.23 4.42
N ALA A 182 11.26 6.10 4.83
CA ALA A 182 10.42 7.25 5.14
C ALA A 182 11.06 8.11 6.24
N GLY A 183 11.54 7.48 7.32
CA GLY A 183 12.24 8.17 8.41
C GLY A 183 13.55 8.82 7.96
N GLN A 184 14.37 8.12 7.17
CA GLN A 184 15.64 8.65 6.65
C GLN A 184 15.45 9.85 5.70
N CYS A 185 14.39 9.84 4.89
CA CYS A 185 14.16 10.87 3.89
C CYS A 185 13.15 11.96 4.33
N GLY A 186 12.67 11.92 5.56
CA GLY A 186 11.68 12.88 6.05
C GLY A 186 10.31 12.81 5.33
N LEU A 187 9.98 11.64 4.77
CA LEU A 187 8.74 11.41 4.05
C LEU A 187 7.70 10.73 4.96
N SER A 188 6.42 11.00 4.74
CA SER A 188 5.37 10.13 5.25
C SER A 188 5.36 8.79 4.51
N LEU A 189 4.79 7.73 5.14
CA LEU A 189 4.63 6.43 4.46
C LEU A 189 3.83 6.54 3.17
N ARG A 190 2.85 7.46 3.09
CA ARG A 190 2.07 7.68 1.85
C ARG A 190 2.89 8.38 0.78
N GLN A 191 3.70 9.36 1.12
CA GLN A 191 4.61 10.01 0.17
C GLN A 191 5.62 9.02 -0.39
N LEU A 192 6.18 8.16 0.47
CA LEU A 192 7.08 7.10 0.03
C LEU A 192 6.39 6.09 -0.89
N ASP A 193 5.17 5.65 -0.56
CA ASP A 193 4.38 4.73 -1.41
C ASP A 193 4.18 5.28 -2.82
N ARG A 194 3.82 6.57 -2.94
CA ARG A 194 3.70 7.27 -4.22
C ARG A 194 5.03 7.29 -5.00
N ALA A 195 6.13 7.60 -4.31
CA ALA A 195 7.46 7.59 -4.90
C ALA A 195 7.85 6.22 -5.45
N LEU A 196 7.68 5.18 -4.64
CA LEU A 196 7.99 3.80 -5.03
C LEU A 196 7.12 3.30 -6.20
N TRP A 197 5.87 3.75 -6.26
CA TRP A 197 4.96 3.41 -7.36
C TRP A 197 5.44 4.02 -8.69
N ILE A 198 5.91 5.27 -8.68
CA ILE A 198 6.50 5.96 -9.85
C ILE A 198 7.83 5.32 -10.23
N GLY A 199 8.68 5.00 -9.27
CA GLY A 199 10.00 4.40 -9.51
C GLY A 199 9.95 3.09 -10.31
N ALA A 200 8.84 2.34 -10.23
CA ALA A 200 8.65 1.14 -11.03
C ALA A 200 8.50 1.41 -12.54
N SER A 201 8.11 2.62 -12.91
CA SER A 201 7.93 3.05 -14.30
C SER A 201 9.12 3.86 -14.83
N SER A 202 10.06 4.21 -13.96
CA SER A 202 11.26 4.98 -14.33
C SER A 202 12.33 4.06 -14.92
N PRO A 203 13.06 4.51 -15.97
CA PRO A 203 14.20 3.76 -16.46
C PRO A 203 15.20 3.54 -15.32
N ARG A 204 15.66 2.31 -15.18
CA ARG A 204 16.72 2.00 -14.22
C ARG A 204 17.95 2.83 -14.57
N PRO A 205 18.62 3.50 -13.61
CA PRO A 205 19.90 4.13 -13.90
C PRO A 205 20.85 3.06 -14.48
N PRO A 206 21.67 3.42 -15.50
CA PRO A 206 22.66 2.50 -16.03
C PRO A 206 23.58 2.06 -14.89
N GLY A 207 23.70 0.73 -14.71
CA GLY A 207 24.59 0.11 -13.73
C GLY A 207 26.08 0.22 -14.14
#